data_002b084f6768f77e3692f5d6ded6b12a
#
_entry.id   002b084f6768f77e3692f5d6ded6b12a
#
_cell.length_a   1.000
_cell.length_b   1.000
_cell.length_c   1.000
_cell.angle_alpha   90.00
_cell.angle_beta   90.00
_cell.angle_gamma   90.00
#
_symmetry.space_group_name_H-M   'P 1'
#
loop_
_entity.id
_entity.type
_entity.pdbx_description
1 polymer ?
#
loop_
_entity_poly.entity_id
_entity_poly.type
_entity_poly.pdbx_seq_one_letter_code
_entity_poly.pdbx_strand_id
1 'polypeptide(L)'
;MNKNGFSRCADIYIGRLREEGRYSTAHVYQNALLSFSKFCGVHSVSFRQVTRDRLRRYEQHLYACGLKPNTISTYMRMLRSIYNRGVEAGSAPYVHRLFHEVYTGVDVRQKKALPVVALRRLLYEDPQSDRLRRTQAIAALMFQFCGMSFADLSHLEKSALDSNVLRYNRVKTKTPMSVEVLDSAQEMLEQLRNRRSPRPGCPDYLFGILQGDKKRKDEKAYREYQSALRRFNYCLKSLAKRLRLNFPVTSYT
;
A
#
# COMPACT_ATOMS: atom_id res chain seq x y z
N MET A 1 30.97 -13.36 -11.32
CA MET A 1 29.60 -13.12 -10.79
C MET A 1 28.67 -14.19 -11.36
N ASN A 2 28.01 -14.97 -10.53
CA ASN A 2 27.18 -16.11 -10.96
C ASN A 2 25.95 -15.58 -11.73
N LYS A 3 25.93 -15.73 -13.06
CA LYS A 3 24.87 -15.18 -13.95
C LYS A 3 23.46 -15.71 -13.63
N ASN A 4 23.33 -16.82 -12.88
CA ASN A 4 22.09 -17.55 -12.63
C ASN A 4 21.76 -17.70 -11.12
N GLY A 5 21.95 -16.64 -10.30
CA GLY A 5 21.65 -16.69 -8.87
C GLY A 5 20.19 -16.31 -8.55
N PHE A 6 19.68 -16.77 -7.38
CA PHE A 6 18.36 -16.43 -6.86
C PHE A 6 18.17 -14.91 -6.71
N SER A 7 19.15 -14.21 -6.13
CA SER A 7 19.10 -12.75 -5.99
C SER A 7 19.00 -12.05 -7.34
N ARG A 8 19.77 -12.51 -8.35
CA ARG A 8 19.70 -11.92 -9.70
C ARG A 8 18.34 -12.14 -10.38
N CYS A 9 17.76 -13.33 -10.23
CA CYS A 9 16.40 -13.59 -10.73
C CYS A 9 15.38 -12.63 -10.08
N ALA A 10 15.51 -12.39 -8.78
CA ALA A 10 14.70 -11.44 -8.06
C ALA A 10 14.89 -10.00 -8.57
N ASP A 11 16.14 -9.56 -8.73
CA ASP A 11 16.47 -8.19 -9.19
C ASP A 11 15.92 -7.91 -10.58
N ILE A 12 16.04 -8.88 -11.51
CA ILE A 12 15.47 -8.78 -12.86
C ILE A 12 13.94 -8.61 -12.78
N TYR A 13 13.28 -9.42 -11.95
CA TYR A 13 11.83 -9.33 -11.80
C TYR A 13 11.39 -8.03 -11.12
N ILE A 14 12.11 -7.58 -10.09
CA ILE A 14 11.90 -6.29 -9.42
C ILE A 14 12.05 -5.13 -10.42
N GLY A 15 13.08 -5.19 -11.28
CA GLY A 15 13.30 -4.20 -12.36
C GLY A 15 12.10 -4.12 -13.30
N ARG A 16 11.62 -5.27 -13.81
CA ARG A 16 10.43 -5.33 -14.66
C ARG A 16 9.19 -4.74 -13.98
N LEU A 17 8.95 -5.06 -12.70
CA LEU A 17 7.84 -4.48 -11.95
C LEU A 17 7.91 -2.95 -11.84
N ARG A 18 9.13 -2.40 -11.73
CA ARG A 18 9.34 -0.94 -11.71
C ARG A 18 9.06 -0.31 -13.07
N GLU A 19 9.52 -0.93 -14.16
CA GLU A 19 9.25 -0.50 -15.53
C GLU A 19 7.73 -0.51 -15.82
N GLU A 20 7.00 -1.51 -15.27
CA GLU A 20 5.53 -1.58 -15.33
C GLU A 20 4.83 -0.55 -14.41
N GLY A 21 5.57 0.23 -13.61
CA GLY A 21 5.01 1.16 -12.62
C GLY A 21 4.41 0.49 -11.38
N ARG A 22 4.70 -0.78 -11.15
CA ARG A 22 4.19 -1.59 -10.01
C ARG A 22 5.10 -1.50 -8.78
N TYR A 23 5.45 -0.26 -8.40
CA TYR A 23 6.42 0.03 -7.35
C TYR A 23 6.08 -0.59 -5.99
N SER A 24 4.79 -0.61 -5.62
CA SER A 24 4.35 -1.23 -4.36
C SER A 24 4.68 -2.72 -4.32
N THR A 25 4.43 -3.43 -5.42
CA THR A 25 4.75 -4.85 -5.55
C THR A 25 6.26 -5.05 -5.55
N ALA A 26 7.00 -4.27 -6.35
CA ALA A 26 8.47 -4.31 -6.40
C ALA A 26 9.09 -4.13 -5.01
N HIS A 27 8.58 -3.20 -4.21
CA HIS A 27 9.04 -2.96 -2.84
C HIS A 27 8.85 -4.17 -1.91
N VAL A 28 7.73 -4.87 -2.03
CA VAL A 28 7.48 -6.09 -1.23
C VAL A 28 8.47 -7.20 -1.59
N TYR A 29 8.72 -7.43 -2.89
CA TYR A 29 9.74 -8.39 -3.34
C TYR A 29 11.14 -8.01 -2.85
N GLN A 30 11.49 -6.75 -2.95
CA GLN A 30 12.80 -6.25 -2.50
C GLN A 30 12.99 -6.45 -0.99
N ASN A 31 11.97 -6.14 -0.18
CA ASN A 31 12.05 -6.35 1.28
C ASN A 31 12.20 -7.84 1.63
N ALA A 32 11.46 -8.73 0.97
CA ALA A 32 11.59 -10.17 1.18
C ALA A 32 12.99 -10.67 0.82
N LEU A 33 13.55 -10.22 -0.33
CA LEU A 33 14.90 -10.57 -0.75
C LEU A 33 15.96 -10.08 0.24
N LEU A 34 15.90 -8.79 0.61
CA LEU A 34 16.85 -8.18 1.55
C LEU A 34 16.82 -8.88 2.92
N SER A 35 15.63 -9.17 3.44
CA SER A 35 15.44 -9.88 4.71
C SER A 35 16.05 -11.28 4.66
N PHE A 36 15.80 -12.01 3.57
CA PHE A 36 16.35 -13.37 3.40
C PHE A 36 17.86 -13.37 3.19
N SER A 37 18.40 -12.43 2.39
CA SER A 37 19.84 -12.27 2.18
C SER A 37 20.58 -11.96 3.50
N LYS A 38 19.99 -11.06 4.32
CA LYS A 38 20.50 -10.73 5.66
C LYS A 38 20.53 -11.95 6.56
N PHE A 39 19.46 -12.74 6.58
CA PHE A 39 19.41 -13.99 7.35
C PHE A 39 20.47 -15.01 6.88
N CYS A 40 20.69 -15.11 5.56
CA CYS A 40 21.72 -15.99 5.01
C CYS A 40 23.16 -15.50 5.24
N GLY A 41 23.36 -14.26 5.71
CA GLY A 41 24.68 -13.64 5.89
C GLY A 41 25.42 -13.38 4.57
N VAL A 42 24.72 -13.22 3.45
CA VAL A 42 25.31 -13.04 2.12
C VAL A 42 24.67 -11.87 1.36
N HIS A 43 25.47 -11.19 0.53
CA HIS A 43 24.93 -10.15 -0.35
C HIS A 43 24.10 -10.70 -1.52
N SER A 44 24.43 -11.92 -1.98
CA SER A 44 23.74 -12.57 -3.09
C SER A 44 23.45 -14.03 -2.77
N VAL A 45 22.19 -14.39 -2.75
CA VAL A 45 21.71 -15.75 -2.50
C VAL A 45 21.72 -16.54 -3.81
N SER A 46 22.23 -17.76 -3.79
CA SER A 46 22.13 -18.72 -4.89
C SER A 46 20.89 -19.61 -4.73
N PHE A 47 20.38 -20.22 -5.82
CA PHE A 47 19.28 -21.19 -5.73
C PHE A 47 19.61 -22.40 -4.84
N ARG A 48 20.86 -22.83 -4.78
CA ARG A 48 21.31 -23.92 -3.89
C ARG A 48 21.14 -23.60 -2.41
N GLN A 49 21.11 -22.34 -2.05
CA GLN A 49 20.90 -21.90 -0.67
C GLN A 49 19.41 -21.84 -0.27
N VAL A 50 18.49 -21.97 -1.23
CA VAL A 50 17.05 -22.02 -0.94
C VAL A 50 16.64 -23.46 -0.73
N THR A 51 16.77 -23.97 0.50
CA THR A 51 16.42 -25.33 0.90
C THR A 51 15.28 -25.33 1.90
N ARG A 52 14.56 -26.46 2.06
CA ARG A 52 13.47 -26.60 3.04
C ARG A 52 13.93 -26.25 4.46
N ASP A 53 15.05 -26.80 4.89
CA ASP A 53 15.62 -26.55 6.22
C ASP A 53 15.93 -25.06 6.41
N ARG A 54 16.58 -24.41 5.43
CA ARG A 54 16.87 -22.97 5.52
C ARG A 54 15.64 -22.12 5.54
N LEU A 55 14.59 -22.46 4.78
CA LEU A 55 13.31 -21.74 4.80
C LEU A 55 12.63 -21.88 6.16
N ARG A 56 12.64 -23.07 6.79
CA ARG A 56 12.11 -23.27 8.15
C ARG A 56 12.87 -22.45 9.20
N ARG A 57 14.19 -22.48 9.17
CA ARG A 57 15.02 -21.67 10.07
C ARG A 57 14.79 -20.17 9.86
N TYR A 58 14.61 -19.75 8.62
CA TYR A 58 14.28 -18.35 8.31
C TYR A 58 12.91 -17.96 8.86
N GLU A 59 11.92 -18.81 8.73
CA GLU A 59 10.59 -18.58 9.33
C GLU A 59 10.68 -18.41 10.85
N GLN A 60 11.36 -19.33 11.53
CA GLN A 60 11.60 -19.27 12.99
C GLN A 60 12.31 -17.97 13.38
N HIS A 61 13.33 -17.57 12.62
CA HIS A 61 14.03 -16.29 12.82
C HIS A 61 13.07 -15.10 12.70
N LEU A 62 12.17 -15.09 11.70
CA LEU A 62 11.21 -14.01 11.53
C LEU A 62 10.20 -13.94 12.69
N TYR A 63 9.74 -15.08 13.21
CA TYR A 63 8.94 -15.14 14.43
C TYR A 63 9.69 -14.61 15.64
N ALA A 64 10.94 -15.02 15.83
CA ALA A 64 11.81 -14.55 16.91
C ALA A 64 12.06 -13.03 16.85
N CYS A 65 12.09 -12.46 15.63
CA CYS A 65 12.13 -11.01 15.41
C CYS A 65 10.78 -10.31 15.65
N GLY A 66 9.73 -10.99 16.08
CA GLY A 66 8.42 -10.42 16.38
C GLY A 66 7.58 -10.05 15.15
N LEU A 67 7.88 -10.59 13.97
CA LEU A 67 7.07 -10.33 12.77
C LEU A 67 5.71 -11.02 12.87
N LYS A 68 4.68 -10.34 12.33
CA LYS A 68 3.32 -10.90 12.29
C LYS A 68 3.19 -12.01 11.25
N PRO A 69 2.34 -13.04 11.47
CA PRO A 69 2.17 -14.17 10.55
C PRO A 69 1.94 -13.75 9.09
N ASN A 70 1.09 -12.74 8.84
CA ASN A 70 0.84 -12.25 7.48
C ASN A 70 2.07 -11.62 6.80
N THR A 71 3.00 -11.03 7.56
CA THR A 71 4.25 -10.52 7.01
C THR A 71 5.17 -11.67 6.62
N ILE A 72 5.27 -12.68 7.50
CA ILE A 72 6.07 -13.90 7.27
C ILE A 72 5.54 -14.63 6.03
N SER A 73 4.23 -14.88 5.97
CA SER A 73 3.57 -15.48 4.80
C SER A 73 3.87 -14.69 3.52
N THR A 74 3.80 -13.35 3.58
CA THR A 74 4.11 -12.52 2.43
C THR A 74 5.55 -12.74 1.96
N TYR A 75 6.52 -12.76 2.86
CA TYR A 75 7.92 -13.01 2.51
C TYR A 75 8.10 -14.39 1.90
N MET A 76 7.54 -15.44 2.50
CA MET A 76 7.61 -16.80 1.97
C MET A 76 7.00 -16.92 0.56
N ARG A 77 5.85 -16.27 0.34
CA ARG A 77 5.19 -16.25 -0.97
C ARG A 77 6.01 -15.49 -2.02
N MET A 78 6.69 -14.40 -1.65
CA MET A 78 7.58 -13.68 -2.57
C MET A 78 8.80 -14.53 -2.94
N LEU A 79 9.45 -15.17 -1.95
CA LEU A 79 10.58 -16.08 -2.19
C LEU A 79 10.16 -17.25 -3.08
N ARG A 80 8.98 -17.86 -2.82
CA ARG A 80 8.42 -18.93 -3.65
C ARG A 80 8.23 -18.48 -5.10
N SER A 81 7.66 -17.29 -5.30
CA SER A 81 7.44 -16.74 -6.64
C SER A 81 8.76 -16.52 -7.39
N ILE A 82 9.81 -16.02 -6.71
CA ILE A 82 11.14 -15.87 -7.31
C ILE A 82 11.73 -17.23 -7.68
N TYR A 83 11.62 -18.23 -6.78
CA TYR A 83 12.15 -19.57 -7.03
C TYR A 83 11.49 -20.21 -8.25
N ASN A 84 10.16 -20.16 -8.32
CA ASN A 84 9.40 -20.73 -9.44
C ASN A 84 9.79 -20.08 -10.77
N ARG A 85 10.01 -18.75 -10.81
CA ARG A 85 10.54 -18.05 -12.00
C ARG A 85 11.93 -18.55 -12.40
N GLY A 86 12.78 -18.88 -11.42
CA GLY A 86 14.07 -19.49 -11.67
C GLY A 86 13.94 -20.88 -12.29
N VAL A 87 12.98 -21.68 -11.84
CA VAL A 87 12.66 -23.00 -12.42
C VAL A 87 12.14 -22.86 -13.85
N GLU A 88 11.14 -21.97 -14.09
CA GLU A 88 10.60 -21.68 -15.42
C GLU A 88 11.66 -21.19 -16.40
N ALA A 89 12.66 -20.44 -15.92
CA ALA A 89 13.79 -19.97 -16.73
C ALA A 89 14.94 -20.97 -16.85
N GLY A 90 14.80 -22.19 -16.36
CA GLY A 90 15.86 -23.22 -16.37
C GLY A 90 17.09 -22.90 -15.50
N SER A 91 17.01 -21.89 -14.65
CA SER A 91 18.10 -21.42 -13.77
C SER A 91 18.13 -22.10 -12.41
N ALA A 92 17.06 -22.80 -12.04
CA ALA A 92 16.93 -23.55 -10.80
C ALA A 92 16.32 -24.94 -11.04
N PRO A 93 16.71 -25.98 -10.27
CA PRO A 93 16.05 -27.27 -10.35
C PRO A 93 14.63 -27.18 -9.75
N TYR A 94 13.72 -27.97 -10.30
CA TYR A 94 12.43 -28.17 -9.65
C TYR A 94 12.61 -28.99 -8.36
N VAL A 95 12.10 -28.49 -7.25
CA VAL A 95 12.09 -29.21 -5.96
C VAL A 95 10.64 -29.38 -5.52
N HIS A 96 10.15 -30.61 -5.50
CA HIS A 96 8.79 -30.93 -5.08
C HIS A 96 8.50 -30.39 -3.67
N ARG A 97 7.43 -29.62 -3.50
CA ARG A 97 6.97 -29.08 -2.22
C ARG A 97 8.02 -28.29 -1.42
N LEU A 98 8.91 -27.55 -2.07
CA LEU A 98 9.98 -26.78 -1.40
C LEU A 98 9.48 -25.86 -0.27
N PHE A 99 8.31 -25.22 -0.44
CA PHE A 99 7.72 -24.28 0.51
C PHE A 99 6.53 -24.88 1.29
N HIS A 100 6.40 -26.21 1.35
CA HIS A 100 5.23 -26.85 1.99
C HIS A 100 5.24 -26.69 3.51
N GLU A 101 6.42 -26.69 4.13
CA GLU A 101 6.61 -26.71 5.58
C GLU A 101 6.71 -25.30 6.22
N VAL A 102 6.52 -24.25 5.41
CA VAL A 102 6.51 -22.85 5.89
C VAL A 102 5.16 -22.20 5.68
N TYR A 103 4.83 -21.24 6.54
CA TYR A 103 3.55 -20.57 6.52
C TYR A 103 3.40 -19.65 5.30
N THR A 104 2.48 -20.00 4.42
CA THR A 104 2.10 -19.21 3.23
C THR A 104 0.62 -18.85 3.20
N GLY A 105 -0.09 -19.11 4.30
CA GLY A 105 -1.51 -18.83 4.47
C GLY A 105 -1.82 -17.35 4.74
N VAL A 106 -3.08 -17.07 5.06
CA VAL A 106 -3.56 -15.75 5.46
C VAL A 106 -4.16 -15.87 6.85
N ASP A 107 -3.59 -15.16 7.81
CA ASP A 107 -4.17 -14.99 9.14
C ASP A 107 -5.29 -13.94 9.04
N VAL A 108 -6.54 -14.41 9.02
CA VAL A 108 -7.74 -13.55 8.93
C VAL A 108 -8.05 -13.01 10.31
N ARG A 109 -7.66 -11.77 10.56
CA ARG A 109 -8.06 -11.05 11.76
C ARG A 109 -9.41 -10.38 11.53
N GLN A 110 -10.29 -10.44 12.52
CA GLN A 110 -11.51 -9.64 12.50
C GLN A 110 -11.17 -8.16 12.38
N LYS A 111 -11.71 -7.51 11.37
CA LYS A 111 -11.64 -6.05 11.25
C LYS A 111 -12.48 -5.46 12.37
N LYS A 112 -11.86 -4.69 13.24
CA LYS A 112 -12.58 -3.95 14.28
C LYS A 112 -13.08 -2.65 13.67
N ALA A 113 -14.38 -2.57 13.41
CA ALA A 113 -15.02 -1.30 13.08
C ALA A 113 -14.97 -0.36 14.28
N LEU A 114 -14.88 0.95 14.05
CA LEU A 114 -15.04 1.92 15.12
C LEU A 114 -16.50 1.94 15.61
N PRO A 115 -16.74 2.09 16.92
CA PRO A 115 -18.09 2.38 17.42
C PRO A 115 -18.63 3.65 16.75
N VAL A 116 -19.93 3.68 16.46
CA VAL A 116 -20.59 4.78 15.75
C VAL A 116 -20.31 6.14 16.42
N VAL A 117 -20.38 6.19 17.76
CA VAL A 117 -20.08 7.40 18.53
C VAL A 117 -18.64 7.89 18.30
N ALA A 118 -17.67 6.97 18.31
CA ALA A 118 -16.26 7.30 18.08
C ALA A 118 -16.02 7.76 16.64
N LEU A 119 -16.67 7.11 15.67
CA LEU A 119 -16.62 7.49 14.26
C LEU A 119 -17.21 8.90 14.06
N ARG A 120 -18.38 9.18 14.62
CA ARG A 120 -19.01 10.51 14.54
C ARG A 120 -18.12 11.61 15.11
N ARG A 121 -17.51 11.37 16.27
CA ARG A 121 -16.54 12.30 16.89
C ARG A 121 -15.31 12.48 16.00
N LEU A 122 -14.74 11.40 15.47
CA LEU A 122 -13.58 11.47 14.59
C LEU A 122 -13.85 12.30 13.34
N LEU A 123 -15.05 12.20 12.75
CA LEU A 123 -15.38 12.82 11.48
C LEU A 123 -15.89 14.27 11.61
N TYR A 124 -16.50 14.65 12.77
CA TYR A 124 -17.29 15.90 12.85
C TYR A 124 -17.02 16.75 14.11
N GLU A 125 -16.35 16.23 15.16
CA GLU A 125 -16.01 17.03 16.32
C GLU A 125 -14.83 17.97 16.01
N ASP A 126 -14.95 19.28 16.33
CA ASP A 126 -13.90 20.25 16.00
C ASP A 126 -12.56 19.90 16.67
N PRO A 127 -11.50 19.65 15.89
CA PRO A 127 -10.18 19.32 16.41
C PRO A 127 -9.43 20.54 16.94
N GLN A 128 -9.95 21.75 16.83
CA GLN A 128 -9.31 23.03 17.22
C GLN A 128 -7.90 23.18 16.61
N SER A 129 -7.71 22.71 15.37
CA SER A 129 -6.44 22.75 14.66
C SER A 129 -6.70 22.66 13.16
N ASP A 130 -6.30 23.67 12.37
CA ASP A 130 -6.53 23.70 10.92
C ASP A 130 -5.88 22.53 10.19
N ARG A 131 -4.69 22.13 10.63
CA ARG A 131 -4.01 20.96 10.07
C ARG A 131 -4.81 19.68 10.28
N LEU A 132 -5.40 19.48 11.47
CA LEU A 132 -6.20 18.30 11.78
C LEU A 132 -7.58 18.39 11.14
N ARG A 133 -8.16 19.59 11.02
CA ARG A 133 -9.45 19.85 10.31
C ARG A 133 -9.37 19.41 8.85
N ARG A 134 -8.27 19.72 8.14
CA ARG A 134 -8.04 19.20 6.78
C ARG A 134 -7.98 17.66 6.74
N THR A 135 -7.30 17.04 7.70
CA THR A 135 -7.23 15.57 7.79
C THR A 135 -8.59 14.95 8.07
N GLN A 136 -9.35 15.57 8.95
CA GLN A 136 -10.73 15.19 9.30
C GLN A 136 -11.66 15.27 8.08
N ALA A 137 -11.61 16.35 7.32
CA ALA A 137 -12.39 16.51 6.10
C ALA A 137 -12.06 15.43 5.05
N ILE A 138 -10.77 15.06 4.89
CA ILE A 138 -10.38 13.94 4.02
C ILE A 138 -11.00 12.63 4.52
N ALA A 139 -10.95 12.35 5.83
CA ALA A 139 -11.53 11.13 6.40
C ALA A 139 -13.06 11.10 6.26
N ALA A 140 -13.72 12.25 6.44
CA ALA A 140 -15.17 12.39 6.27
C ALA A 140 -15.59 12.13 4.80
N LEU A 141 -14.86 12.68 3.82
CA LEU A 141 -15.11 12.39 2.41
C LEU A 141 -14.89 10.91 2.08
N MET A 142 -13.83 10.29 2.60
CA MET A 142 -13.61 8.84 2.41
C MET A 142 -14.80 8.03 2.92
N PHE A 143 -15.39 8.41 4.05
CA PHE A 143 -16.57 7.75 4.61
C PHE A 143 -17.81 8.03 3.77
N GLN A 144 -18.10 9.29 3.44
CA GLN A 144 -19.29 9.69 2.65
C GLN A 144 -19.25 9.13 1.22
N PHE A 145 -18.07 8.93 0.65
CA PHE A 145 -17.89 8.24 -0.63
C PHE A 145 -17.84 6.71 -0.47
N CYS A 146 -18.73 6.17 0.37
CA CYS A 146 -18.94 4.73 0.58
C CYS A 146 -17.68 3.97 0.97
N GLY A 147 -16.83 4.53 1.82
CA GLY A 147 -15.60 3.91 2.27
C GLY A 147 -14.50 3.94 1.19
N MET A 148 -14.46 4.99 0.39
CA MET A 148 -13.41 5.19 -0.61
C MET A 148 -12.02 5.11 0.03
N SER A 149 -11.12 4.34 -0.57
CA SER A 149 -9.75 4.25 -0.04
C SER A 149 -8.98 5.56 -0.21
N PHE A 150 -8.02 5.84 0.69
CA PHE A 150 -7.15 7.00 0.54
C PHE A 150 -6.38 6.99 -0.79
N ALA A 151 -6.06 5.79 -1.32
CA ALA A 151 -5.44 5.66 -2.62
C ALA A 151 -6.37 6.16 -3.74
N ASP A 152 -7.63 5.74 -3.72
CA ASP A 152 -8.59 6.17 -4.73
C ASP A 152 -8.86 7.68 -4.61
N LEU A 153 -9.16 8.19 -3.40
CA LEU A 153 -9.41 9.61 -3.16
C LEU A 153 -8.25 10.51 -3.61
N SER A 154 -7.01 10.14 -3.25
CA SER A 154 -5.83 10.94 -3.58
C SER A 154 -5.51 10.98 -5.08
N HIS A 155 -5.99 10.01 -5.86
CA HIS A 155 -5.77 9.91 -7.29
C HIS A 155 -7.00 10.26 -8.14
N LEU A 156 -8.11 10.73 -7.53
CA LEU A 156 -9.24 11.27 -8.29
C LEU A 156 -8.77 12.45 -9.13
N GLU A 157 -9.15 12.46 -10.40
CA GLU A 157 -8.95 13.59 -11.30
C GLU A 157 -10.21 14.44 -11.35
N LYS A 158 -10.07 15.71 -11.71
CA LYS A 158 -11.23 16.64 -11.84
C LYS A 158 -12.27 16.12 -12.81
N SER A 159 -11.83 15.45 -13.89
CA SER A 159 -12.71 14.81 -14.88
C SER A 159 -13.56 13.65 -14.33
N ALA A 160 -13.22 13.13 -13.13
CA ALA A 160 -14.02 12.10 -12.48
C ALA A 160 -15.33 12.63 -11.89
N LEU A 161 -15.41 13.94 -11.64
CA LEU A 161 -16.60 14.59 -11.09
C LEU A 161 -17.42 15.20 -12.24
N ASP A 162 -18.61 14.66 -12.44
CA ASP A 162 -19.60 15.15 -13.39
C ASP A 162 -20.87 15.50 -12.62
N SER A 163 -21.18 16.80 -12.54
CA SER A 163 -22.26 17.31 -11.69
C SER A 163 -22.08 16.84 -10.24
N ASN A 164 -22.96 15.98 -9.73
CA ASN A 164 -22.91 15.43 -8.37
C ASN A 164 -22.52 13.94 -8.36
N VAL A 165 -21.89 13.43 -9.41
CA VAL A 165 -21.52 12.01 -9.48
C VAL A 165 -20.03 11.87 -9.75
N LEU A 166 -19.36 11.14 -8.85
CA LEU A 166 -17.97 10.71 -9.05
C LEU A 166 -17.92 9.39 -9.81
N ARG A 167 -17.33 9.38 -11.01
CA ARG A 167 -17.10 8.18 -11.81
C ARG A 167 -15.61 7.94 -11.95
N TYR A 168 -15.11 6.82 -11.41
CA TYR A 168 -13.70 6.52 -11.43
C TYR A 168 -13.42 5.01 -11.45
N ASN A 169 -12.21 4.63 -11.82
CA ASN A 169 -11.74 3.26 -11.68
C ASN A 169 -10.86 3.13 -10.43
N ARG A 170 -11.14 2.14 -9.59
CA ARG A 170 -10.31 1.87 -8.39
C ARG A 170 -8.84 1.71 -8.77
N VAL A 171 -7.95 2.35 -8.04
CA VAL A 171 -6.51 2.32 -8.33
C VAL A 171 -5.97 0.89 -8.28
N LYS A 172 -6.40 0.09 -7.30
CA LYS A 172 -5.88 -1.27 -7.06
C LYS A 172 -6.47 -2.31 -8.01
N THR A 173 -7.79 -2.33 -8.20
CA THR A 173 -8.51 -3.41 -8.89
C THR A 173 -8.98 -3.05 -10.28
N LYS A 174 -8.92 -1.77 -10.64
CA LYS A 174 -9.47 -1.22 -11.89
C LYS A 174 -10.98 -1.37 -12.04
N THR A 175 -11.67 -1.72 -10.96
CA THR A 175 -13.13 -1.83 -10.95
C THR A 175 -13.74 -0.46 -11.13
N PRO A 176 -14.71 -0.26 -12.07
CA PRO A 176 -15.43 0.99 -12.22
C PRO A 176 -16.32 1.23 -11.00
N MET A 177 -16.36 2.48 -10.55
CA MET A 177 -17.12 2.94 -9.41
C MET A 177 -17.91 4.19 -9.80
N SER A 178 -19.13 4.29 -9.30
CA SER A 178 -19.98 5.48 -9.39
C SER A 178 -20.48 5.80 -7.99
N VAL A 179 -20.26 7.02 -7.53
CA VAL A 179 -20.63 7.47 -6.18
C VAL A 179 -21.30 8.84 -6.30
N GLU A 180 -22.48 8.97 -5.73
CA GLU A 180 -23.19 10.25 -5.64
C GLU A 180 -22.55 11.13 -4.56
N VAL A 181 -22.34 12.40 -4.87
CA VAL A 181 -21.83 13.41 -3.95
C VAL A 181 -23.01 14.08 -3.28
N LEU A 182 -23.25 13.73 -2.04
CA LEU A 182 -24.32 14.32 -1.23
C LEU A 182 -24.02 15.81 -0.91
N ASP A 183 -25.05 16.60 -0.68
CA ASP A 183 -24.93 18.02 -0.31
C ASP A 183 -24.01 18.21 0.91
N SER A 184 -24.11 17.32 1.89
CA SER A 184 -23.24 17.33 3.09
C SER A 184 -21.75 17.15 2.78
N ALA A 185 -21.38 16.60 1.61
CA ALA A 185 -19.99 16.43 1.18
C ALA A 185 -19.48 17.61 0.34
N GLN A 186 -20.38 18.41 -0.26
CA GLN A 186 -20.01 19.44 -1.23
C GLN A 186 -19.12 20.52 -0.64
N GLU A 187 -19.43 21.01 0.56
CA GLU A 187 -18.61 22.02 1.24
C GLU A 187 -17.19 21.51 1.49
N MET A 188 -17.05 20.29 2.02
CA MET A 188 -15.74 19.67 2.26
C MET A 188 -14.98 19.41 0.94
N LEU A 189 -15.71 19.03 -0.11
CA LEU A 189 -15.12 18.82 -1.44
C LEU A 189 -14.53 20.13 -1.95
N GLU A 190 -15.28 21.23 -1.90
CA GLU A 190 -14.80 22.54 -2.36
C GLU A 190 -13.64 23.07 -1.51
N GLN A 191 -13.64 22.88 -0.20
CA GLN A 191 -12.52 23.24 0.69
C GLN A 191 -11.23 22.49 0.35
N LEU A 192 -11.35 21.23 -0.07
CA LEU A 192 -10.20 20.37 -0.39
C LEU A 192 -9.83 20.42 -1.88
N ARG A 193 -10.64 21.05 -2.72
CA ARG A 193 -10.46 21.08 -4.17
C ARG A 193 -9.10 21.65 -4.57
N ASN A 194 -8.45 20.99 -5.51
CA ASN A 194 -7.18 21.45 -6.05
C ASN A 194 -7.39 22.59 -7.04
N ARG A 195 -6.91 23.79 -6.69
CA ARG A 195 -7.01 24.98 -7.54
C ARG A 195 -5.81 25.18 -8.47
N ARG A 196 -4.82 24.27 -8.40
CA ARG A 196 -3.63 24.34 -9.25
C ARG A 196 -3.92 23.71 -10.61
N SER A 197 -3.30 24.28 -11.65
CA SER A 197 -3.26 23.64 -12.96
C SER A 197 -2.17 22.58 -13.00
N PRO A 198 -2.41 21.44 -13.63
CA PRO A 198 -1.40 20.39 -13.78
C PRO A 198 -0.32 20.81 -14.78
N ARG A 199 0.84 20.18 -14.71
CA ARG A 199 1.85 20.28 -15.78
C ARG A 199 1.41 19.49 -17.00
N PRO A 200 1.80 19.84 -18.23
CA PRO A 200 1.49 19.06 -19.42
C PRO A 200 1.84 17.58 -19.26
N GLY A 201 0.90 16.69 -19.56
CA GLY A 201 1.06 15.25 -19.46
C GLY A 201 1.06 14.68 -18.02
N CYS A 202 0.70 15.50 -17.04
CA CYS A 202 0.53 15.09 -15.64
C CYS A 202 -0.95 15.05 -15.24
N PRO A 203 -1.35 14.25 -14.21
CA PRO A 203 -2.72 14.16 -13.75
C PRO A 203 -3.26 15.47 -13.19
N ASP A 204 -4.51 15.82 -13.51
CA ASP A 204 -5.23 16.95 -12.92
C ASP A 204 -6.07 16.46 -11.74
N TYR A 205 -5.42 16.31 -10.58
CA TYR A 205 -6.07 15.79 -9.39
C TYR A 205 -7.16 16.70 -8.84
N LEU A 206 -8.30 16.09 -8.46
CA LEU A 206 -9.45 16.80 -7.87
C LEU A 206 -9.09 17.43 -6.51
N PHE A 207 -8.32 16.71 -5.70
CA PHE A 207 -7.91 17.19 -4.39
C PHE A 207 -6.41 17.52 -4.34
N GLY A 208 -6.05 18.59 -3.62
CA GLY A 208 -4.65 19.01 -3.43
C GLY A 208 -3.87 18.10 -2.45
N ILE A 209 -4.08 16.78 -2.50
CA ILE A 209 -3.35 15.78 -1.72
C ILE A 209 -2.03 15.46 -2.40
N LEU A 210 -2.07 15.27 -3.73
CA LEU A 210 -0.92 15.11 -4.61
C LEU A 210 -0.76 16.37 -5.47
N GLN A 211 0.47 16.69 -5.87
CA GLN A 211 0.78 17.97 -6.53
C GLN A 211 0.38 18.00 -8.02
N GLY A 212 0.29 16.83 -8.68
CA GLY A 212 -0.02 16.77 -10.11
C GLY A 212 1.11 17.29 -11.02
N ASP A 213 2.36 17.21 -10.56
CA ASP A 213 3.55 17.66 -11.30
C ASP A 213 4.42 16.50 -11.81
N LYS A 214 3.95 15.26 -11.66
CA LYS A 214 4.65 14.01 -12.01
C LYS A 214 3.74 13.09 -12.81
N LYS A 215 4.32 12.37 -13.79
CA LYS A 215 3.57 11.37 -14.57
C LYS A 215 3.12 10.22 -13.66
N ARG A 216 1.93 9.64 -13.93
CA ARG A 216 1.34 8.56 -13.08
C ARG A 216 2.23 7.37 -12.81
N LYS A 217 3.06 6.96 -13.76
CA LYS A 217 3.96 5.81 -13.64
C LYS A 217 5.38 6.20 -13.21
N ASP A 218 5.60 7.42 -12.75
CA ASP A 218 6.90 7.86 -12.25
C ASP A 218 7.11 7.35 -10.82
N GLU A 219 8.30 6.88 -10.50
CA GLU A 219 8.69 6.49 -9.14
C GLU A 219 8.56 7.67 -8.16
N LYS A 220 8.81 8.90 -8.63
CA LYS A 220 8.63 10.10 -7.81
C LYS A 220 7.16 10.32 -7.42
N ALA A 221 6.21 10.02 -8.33
CA ALA A 221 4.78 10.06 -8.02
C ALA A 221 4.40 9.00 -6.97
N TYR A 222 4.94 7.79 -7.09
CA TYR A 222 4.76 6.75 -6.08
C TYR A 222 5.31 7.18 -4.71
N ARG A 223 6.51 7.76 -4.65
CA ARG A 223 7.11 8.25 -3.40
C ARG A 223 6.30 9.40 -2.78
N GLU A 224 5.78 10.30 -3.61
CA GLU A 224 4.89 11.37 -3.16
C GLU A 224 3.62 10.82 -2.51
N TYR A 225 2.94 9.87 -3.17
CA TYR A 225 1.78 9.18 -2.61
C TYR A 225 2.10 8.49 -1.28
N GLN A 226 3.21 7.75 -1.19
CA GLN A 226 3.64 7.10 0.05
C GLN A 226 3.88 8.11 1.18
N SER A 227 4.42 9.26 0.84
CA SER A 227 4.64 10.37 1.79
C SER A 227 3.33 10.99 2.25
N ALA A 228 2.39 11.20 1.33
CA ALA A 228 1.05 11.70 1.62
C ALA A 228 0.27 10.73 2.53
N LEU A 229 0.31 9.43 2.26
CA LEU A 229 -0.32 8.40 3.07
C LEU A 229 0.26 8.33 4.49
N ARG A 230 1.59 8.38 4.63
CA ARG A 230 2.25 8.42 5.96
C ARG A 230 1.83 9.65 6.76
N ARG A 231 1.80 10.83 6.11
CA ARG A 231 1.38 12.08 6.73
C ARG A 231 -0.09 12.03 7.16
N PHE A 232 -0.96 11.52 6.31
CA PHE A 232 -2.37 11.34 6.61
C PHE A 232 -2.58 10.43 7.82
N ASN A 233 -1.97 9.25 7.85
CA ASN A 233 -2.05 8.33 8.98
C ASN A 233 -1.46 8.92 10.28
N TYR A 234 -0.38 9.69 10.19
CA TYR A 234 0.17 10.39 11.35
C TYR A 234 -0.82 11.43 11.89
N CYS A 235 -1.44 12.23 11.03
CA CYS A 235 -2.43 13.21 11.43
C CYS A 235 -3.71 12.56 11.96
N LEU A 236 -4.16 11.43 11.41
CA LEU A 236 -5.28 10.66 11.95
C LEU A 236 -5.00 10.17 13.38
N LYS A 237 -3.80 9.67 13.67
CA LYS A 237 -3.40 9.30 15.03
C LYS A 237 -3.40 10.51 15.97
N SER A 238 -2.92 11.66 15.50
CA SER A 238 -2.91 12.89 16.28
C SER A 238 -4.33 13.40 16.54
N LEU A 239 -5.21 13.30 15.56
CA LEU A 239 -6.64 13.63 15.67
C LEU A 239 -7.32 12.73 16.71
N ALA A 240 -7.15 11.41 16.60
CA ALA A 240 -7.71 10.46 17.55
C ALA A 240 -7.23 10.73 18.98
N LYS A 241 -5.93 11.03 19.18
CA LYS A 241 -5.39 11.41 20.50
C LYS A 241 -6.01 12.70 21.03
N ARG A 242 -6.18 13.71 20.17
CA ARG A 242 -6.76 15.00 20.59
C ARG A 242 -8.23 14.86 21.00
N LEU A 243 -8.98 14.05 20.26
CA LEU A 243 -10.37 13.72 20.57
C LEU A 243 -10.50 12.63 21.65
N ARG A 244 -9.41 12.23 22.32
CA ARG A 244 -9.40 11.20 23.37
C ARG A 244 -10.08 9.90 22.95
N LEU A 245 -9.85 9.46 21.72
CA LEU A 245 -10.38 8.18 21.22
C LEU A 245 -9.39 7.06 21.56
N ASN A 246 -9.86 6.02 22.24
CA ASN A 246 -9.04 4.89 22.69
C ASN A 246 -8.92 3.79 21.62
N PHE A 247 -8.91 4.17 20.34
CA PHE A 247 -8.83 3.24 19.22
C PHE A 247 -7.69 3.61 18.28
N PRO A 248 -6.98 2.62 17.72
CA PRO A 248 -6.03 2.87 16.66
C PRO A 248 -6.76 3.28 15.38
N VAL A 249 -6.54 4.50 14.91
CA VAL A 249 -7.15 5.01 13.68
C VAL A 249 -6.12 5.09 12.57
N THR A 250 -6.48 4.59 11.41
CA THR A 250 -5.68 4.63 10.18
C THR A 250 -6.58 4.85 8.97
N SER A 251 -6.00 5.04 7.80
CA SER A 251 -6.75 5.13 6.52
C SER A 251 -7.51 3.84 6.14
N TYR A 252 -7.44 2.78 6.95
CA TYR A 252 -8.13 1.49 6.77
C TYR A 252 -9.09 1.15 7.90
N THR A 253 -9.33 2.11 8.81
CA THR A 253 -10.27 1.96 9.94
C THR A 253 -11.73 2.28 9.54
#